data_78cdc66e6d30900b7ffd2932f3de5bd8
#
_entry.id   78cdc66e6d30900b7ffd2932f3de5bd8
#
_cell.length_a   1.000
_cell.length_b   1.000
_cell.length_c   1.000
_cell.angle_alpha   90.00
_cell.angle_beta   90.00
_cell.angle_gamma   90.00
#
_symmetry.space_group_name_H-M   'P 1'
#
loop_
_entity.id
_entity.type
_entity.pdbx_description
1 polymer ?
#
loop_
_entity_poly.entity_id
_entity_poly.type
_entity_poly.pdbx_seq_one_letter_code
_entity_poly.pdbx_strand_id
1 'polypeptide(L)'
;FPYTTLFRSQRVQGAIISAKKFPRDSNQAFARIMEACKRPSFAAVATFSYPRGNETVSGPSIRLAEVLVQNFGNMIAGVQELESQDGATIFRSYCWDLETNFTDEKIFRVPHTIRLKGGSMKPLTDPRDIYELVANMGARRKRGCILAVVPKDVSDAAVAKCRETLKRGTGEPIGDRIRNMVTLFNELGVNQEMVETRLGHKIDLTTADELVDLHGIYNAIRAKEAKRGDFFAFPEDEPSAAPEAQSPKAKNLTDLLKQKSAVKA
;
A
#
# COMPACT_ATOMS: atom_id res chain seq x y z
N PHE A 1 -11.28 32.49 -7.13
CA PHE A 1 -10.17 33.46 -7.29
C PHE A 1 -9.50 33.23 -8.64
N PRO A 2 -9.63 34.14 -9.62
CA PRO A 2 -9.11 33.96 -10.98
C PRO A 2 -7.58 33.83 -11.03
N TYR A 3 -6.86 34.49 -10.12
CA TYR A 3 -5.39 34.43 -10.05
C TYR A 3 -4.83 33.04 -9.75
N THR A 4 -5.51 32.24 -8.94
CA THR A 4 -5.05 30.88 -8.62
C THR A 4 -5.11 29.93 -9.80
N THR A 5 -6.13 30.07 -10.65
CA THR A 5 -6.31 29.26 -11.86
C THR A 5 -5.27 29.62 -12.93
N LEU A 6 -5.04 30.92 -13.15
CA LEU A 6 -4.04 31.41 -14.10
C LEU A 6 -2.63 31.00 -13.68
N PHE A 7 -2.28 31.18 -12.41
CA PHE A 7 -0.98 30.79 -11.87
C PHE A 7 -0.73 29.27 -12.00
N ARG A 8 -1.75 28.46 -11.69
CA ARG A 8 -1.65 26.99 -11.86
C ARG A 8 -1.45 26.62 -13.33
N SER A 9 -2.18 27.24 -14.24
CA SER A 9 -2.03 27.00 -15.68
C SER A 9 -0.64 27.36 -16.19
N GLN A 10 -0.12 28.52 -15.82
CA GLN A 10 1.23 28.96 -16.20
C GLN A 10 2.32 28.05 -15.63
N ARG A 11 2.17 27.59 -14.37
CA ARG A 11 3.08 26.65 -13.75
C ARG A 11 3.13 25.31 -14.50
N VAL A 12 1.97 24.78 -14.88
CA VAL A 12 1.89 23.53 -15.63
C VAL A 12 2.49 23.69 -17.04
N GLN A 13 2.18 24.78 -17.74
CA GLN A 13 2.77 25.08 -19.04
C GLN A 13 4.29 25.20 -18.95
N GLY A 14 4.80 25.92 -17.95
CA GLY A 14 6.24 26.03 -17.71
C GLY A 14 6.90 24.70 -17.44
N ALA A 15 6.25 23.82 -16.68
CA ALA A 15 6.76 22.48 -16.39
C ALA A 15 6.82 21.59 -17.66
N ILE A 16 5.79 21.65 -18.51
CA ILE A 16 5.78 20.93 -19.81
C ILE A 16 6.89 21.44 -20.74
N ILE A 17 7.02 22.75 -20.88
CA ILE A 17 8.08 23.36 -21.72
C ILE A 17 9.45 22.96 -21.19
N SER A 18 9.67 23.01 -19.86
CA SER A 18 10.91 22.60 -19.23
C SER A 18 11.23 21.13 -19.50
N ALA A 19 10.24 20.24 -19.34
CA ALA A 19 10.41 18.81 -19.58
C ALA A 19 10.79 18.51 -21.04
N LYS A 20 10.17 19.20 -21.99
CA LYS A 20 10.49 19.07 -23.41
C LYS A 20 11.87 19.63 -23.78
N LYS A 21 12.29 20.71 -23.14
CA LYS A 21 13.59 21.34 -23.37
C LYS A 21 14.74 20.57 -22.70
N PHE A 22 14.46 19.98 -21.55
CA PHE A 22 15.43 19.21 -20.75
C PHE A 22 14.88 17.80 -20.49
N PRO A 23 14.85 16.95 -21.54
CA PRO A 23 14.33 15.59 -21.38
C PRO A 23 15.22 14.80 -20.41
N ARG A 24 14.63 13.82 -19.75
CA ARG A 24 15.37 12.94 -18.84
C ARG A 24 16.39 12.08 -19.62
N ASP A 25 17.54 11.88 -19.03
CA ASP A 25 18.41 10.78 -19.36
C ASP A 25 17.94 9.55 -18.56
N SER A 26 17.38 8.55 -19.23
CA SER A 26 16.81 7.36 -18.61
C SER A 26 17.85 6.55 -17.81
N ASN A 27 19.10 6.48 -18.30
CA ASN A 27 20.17 5.77 -17.60
C ASN A 27 20.58 6.50 -16.32
N GLN A 28 20.69 7.80 -16.38
CA GLN A 28 20.99 8.62 -15.21
C GLN A 28 19.85 8.61 -14.21
N ALA A 29 18.59 8.66 -14.65
CA ALA A 29 17.42 8.54 -13.80
C ALA A 29 17.38 7.20 -13.08
N PHE A 30 17.62 6.10 -13.80
CA PHE A 30 17.74 4.77 -13.24
C PHE A 30 18.86 4.67 -12.21
N ALA A 31 20.05 5.19 -12.53
CA ALA A 31 21.19 5.20 -11.61
C ALA A 31 20.87 5.96 -10.30
N ARG A 32 20.18 7.12 -10.37
CA ARG A 32 19.74 7.87 -9.18
C ARG A 32 18.76 7.07 -8.32
N ILE A 33 17.82 6.36 -8.95
CA ILE A 33 16.88 5.48 -8.23
C ILE A 33 17.64 4.38 -7.51
N MET A 34 18.56 3.70 -8.20
CA MET A 34 19.36 2.63 -7.58
C MET A 34 20.22 3.14 -6.44
N GLU A 35 20.80 4.34 -6.56
CA GLU A 35 21.58 4.97 -5.49
C GLU A 35 20.69 5.30 -4.26
N ALA A 36 19.49 5.81 -4.47
CA ALA A 36 18.54 6.03 -3.40
C ALA A 36 18.20 4.71 -2.66
N CYS A 37 18.06 3.60 -3.38
CA CYS A 37 17.76 2.29 -2.81
C CYS A 37 18.90 1.65 -2.00
N LYS A 38 20.13 2.16 -2.13
CA LYS A 38 21.29 1.70 -1.32
C LYS A 38 21.28 2.23 0.12
N ARG A 39 20.43 3.22 0.43
CA ARG A 39 20.33 3.78 1.78
C ARG A 39 19.52 2.84 2.69
N PRO A 40 20.10 2.28 3.77
CA PRO A 40 19.42 1.28 4.62
C PRO A 40 18.14 1.81 5.25
N SER A 41 18.14 3.05 5.75
CA SER A 41 16.96 3.70 6.35
C SER A 41 15.81 3.87 5.36
N PHE A 42 16.12 4.13 4.09
CA PHE A 42 15.11 4.20 3.04
C PHE A 42 14.64 2.79 2.64
N ALA A 43 15.55 1.86 2.42
CA ALA A 43 15.22 0.48 2.05
C ALA A 43 14.27 -0.16 3.07
N ALA A 44 14.44 0.13 4.36
CA ALA A 44 13.58 -0.37 5.44
C ALA A 44 12.11 0.03 5.31
N VAL A 45 11.79 1.15 4.65
CA VAL A 45 10.41 1.65 4.47
C VAL A 45 9.92 1.55 3.02
N ALA A 46 10.76 1.02 2.12
CA ALA A 46 10.52 1.03 0.68
C ALA A 46 9.47 0.02 0.21
N THR A 47 9.24 -1.04 0.97
CA THR A 47 8.32 -2.12 0.59
C THR A 47 7.32 -2.42 1.70
N PHE A 48 6.20 -3.01 1.32
CA PHE A 48 5.21 -3.57 2.24
C PHE A 48 4.89 -5.02 1.84
N SER A 49 4.35 -5.78 2.79
CA SER A 49 3.84 -7.13 2.56
C SER A 49 2.61 -7.36 3.44
N TYR A 50 1.50 -7.88 2.87
CA TYR A 50 0.31 -8.26 3.64
C TYR A 50 -0.38 -9.48 3.02
N PRO A 51 -1.07 -10.33 3.82
CA PRO A 51 -1.84 -11.44 3.33
C PRO A 51 -3.15 -10.96 2.70
N ARG A 52 -3.56 -11.63 1.62
CA ARG A 52 -4.86 -11.45 0.97
C ARG A 52 -5.43 -12.81 0.57
N GLY A 53 -6.31 -13.34 1.39
CA GLY A 53 -6.72 -14.75 1.26
C GLY A 53 -5.52 -15.68 1.47
N ASN A 54 -5.29 -16.59 0.56
CA ASN A 54 -4.17 -17.55 0.62
C ASN A 54 -2.86 -17.01 0.00
N GLU A 55 -2.85 -15.76 -0.48
CA GLU A 55 -1.70 -15.16 -1.14
C GLU A 55 -1.07 -14.06 -0.28
N THR A 56 0.23 -13.83 -0.45
CA THR A 56 0.92 -12.68 0.12
C THR A 56 1.11 -11.62 -0.96
N VAL A 57 0.47 -10.47 -0.75
CA VAL A 57 0.65 -9.29 -1.61
C VAL A 57 1.83 -8.49 -1.07
N SER A 58 2.85 -8.33 -1.89
CA SER A 58 3.98 -7.46 -1.58
C SER A 58 4.21 -6.47 -2.72
N GLY A 59 4.83 -5.33 -2.41
CA GLY A 59 5.08 -4.33 -3.43
C GLY A 59 5.78 -3.08 -2.91
N PRO A 60 6.01 -2.10 -3.81
CA PRO A 60 6.59 -0.81 -3.43
C PRO A 60 5.64 0.00 -2.55
N SER A 61 6.17 0.54 -1.45
CA SER A 61 5.43 1.46 -0.59
C SER A 61 5.19 2.80 -1.29
N ILE A 62 4.34 3.66 -0.68
CA ILE A 62 4.20 5.05 -1.17
C ILE A 62 5.54 5.80 -1.12
N ARG A 63 6.43 5.48 -0.16
CA ARG A 63 7.75 6.11 -0.04
C ARG A 63 8.65 5.76 -1.22
N LEU A 64 8.63 4.50 -1.66
CA LEU A 64 9.36 4.11 -2.87
C LEU A 64 8.75 4.76 -4.11
N ALA A 65 7.43 4.78 -4.24
CA ALA A 65 6.77 5.44 -5.36
C ALA A 65 7.13 6.94 -5.45
N GLU A 66 7.19 7.66 -4.33
CA GLU A 66 7.62 9.07 -4.28
C GLU A 66 9.08 9.23 -4.73
N VAL A 67 9.98 8.36 -4.30
CA VAL A 67 11.39 8.36 -4.72
C VAL A 67 11.53 8.05 -6.21
N LEU A 68 10.69 7.16 -6.75
CA LEU A 68 10.65 6.91 -8.21
C LEU A 68 10.32 8.20 -8.96
N VAL A 69 9.24 8.92 -8.59
CA VAL A 69 8.87 10.20 -9.23
C VAL A 69 9.99 11.23 -9.14
N GLN A 70 10.60 11.40 -7.95
CA GLN A 70 11.64 12.40 -7.70
C GLN A 70 12.90 12.15 -8.54
N ASN A 71 13.29 10.89 -8.73
CA ASN A 71 14.53 10.53 -9.41
C ASN A 71 14.33 10.22 -10.90
N PHE A 72 13.15 9.75 -11.29
CA PHE A 72 12.81 9.58 -12.69
C PHE A 72 12.74 10.94 -13.39
N GLY A 73 12.20 11.95 -12.71
CA GLY A 73 12.17 13.34 -13.17
C GLY A 73 11.08 13.62 -14.19
N ASN A 74 10.83 14.91 -14.44
CA ASN A 74 9.83 15.42 -15.38
C ASN A 74 8.43 14.81 -15.19
N MET A 75 8.05 14.58 -13.94
CA MET A 75 6.77 13.99 -13.53
C MET A 75 6.05 14.87 -12.51
N ILE A 76 4.73 14.88 -12.56
CA ILE A 76 3.87 15.47 -11.54
C ILE A 76 2.97 14.40 -10.98
N ALA A 77 2.99 14.20 -9.65
CA ALA A 77 2.09 13.28 -8.97
C ALA A 77 1.48 13.95 -7.75
N GLY A 78 0.20 13.70 -7.50
CA GLY A 78 -0.49 14.34 -6.39
C GLY A 78 -1.83 13.72 -6.04
N VAL A 79 -2.40 14.28 -4.99
CA VAL A 79 -3.78 14.06 -4.56
C VAL A 79 -4.44 15.45 -4.50
N GLN A 80 -5.62 15.57 -5.05
CA GLN A 80 -6.42 16.78 -5.03
C GLN A 80 -7.81 16.45 -4.49
N GLU A 81 -8.23 17.19 -3.47
CA GLU A 81 -9.61 17.20 -3.04
C GLU A 81 -10.44 17.96 -4.08
N LEU A 82 -11.51 17.33 -4.52
CA LEU A 82 -12.45 17.93 -5.46
C LEU A 82 -13.68 18.47 -4.72
N GLU A 83 -14.16 17.71 -3.72
CA GLU A 83 -15.38 18.01 -2.99
C GLU A 83 -15.36 17.33 -1.64
N SER A 84 -15.88 17.98 -0.60
CA SER A 84 -16.05 17.41 0.74
C SER A 84 -17.41 17.82 1.29
N GLN A 85 -18.40 16.92 1.17
CA GLN A 85 -19.76 17.11 1.66
C GLN A 85 -20.47 15.78 1.90
N ASP A 86 -21.61 15.80 2.54
CA ASP A 86 -22.48 14.63 2.78
C ASP A 86 -21.75 13.43 3.41
N GLY A 87 -20.88 13.71 4.38
CA GLY A 87 -20.14 12.68 5.09
C GLY A 87 -19.15 11.89 4.23
N ALA A 88 -18.65 12.48 3.14
CA ALA A 88 -17.63 11.89 2.30
C ALA A 88 -16.77 12.96 1.63
N THR A 89 -15.57 12.58 1.21
CA THR A 89 -14.69 13.42 0.40
C THR A 89 -14.40 12.75 -0.94
N ILE A 90 -14.49 13.51 -2.02
CA ILE A 90 -14.15 13.08 -3.37
C ILE A 90 -12.77 13.61 -3.71
N PHE A 91 -11.89 12.70 -4.14
CA PHE A 91 -10.51 12.97 -4.48
C PHE A 91 -10.18 12.58 -5.90
N ARG A 92 -9.19 13.27 -6.44
CA ARG A 92 -8.44 12.86 -7.61
C ARG A 92 -7.00 12.56 -7.20
N SER A 93 -6.54 11.34 -7.40
CA SER A 93 -5.12 10.98 -7.36
C SER A 93 -4.61 10.86 -8.78
N TYR A 94 -3.43 11.35 -9.06
CA TYR A 94 -2.88 11.36 -10.41
C TYR A 94 -1.36 11.25 -10.42
N CYS A 95 -0.85 10.78 -11.56
CA CYS A 95 0.55 10.89 -11.96
C CYS A 95 0.60 11.21 -13.45
N TRP A 96 1.46 12.14 -13.82
CA TRP A 96 1.62 12.63 -15.18
C TRP A 96 3.09 12.71 -15.55
N ASP A 97 3.48 12.02 -16.60
CA ASP A 97 4.78 12.16 -17.25
C ASP A 97 4.70 13.30 -18.28
N LEU A 98 5.43 14.38 -18.02
CA LEU A 98 5.41 15.59 -18.83
C LEU A 98 6.15 15.45 -20.17
N GLU A 99 7.01 14.44 -20.30
CA GLU A 99 7.77 14.20 -21.55
C GLU A 99 6.92 13.42 -22.56
N THR A 100 6.31 12.32 -22.11
CA THR A 100 5.50 11.43 -22.94
C THR A 100 4.06 11.89 -23.05
N ASN A 101 3.64 12.80 -22.16
CA ASN A 101 2.25 13.22 -21.95
C ASN A 101 1.35 12.07 -21.47
N PHE A 102 1.92 10.98 -20.97
CA PHE A 102 1.16 9.86 -20.40
C PHE A 102 0.69 10.20 -18.99
N THR A 103 -0.57 9.92 -18.70
CA THR A 103 -1.17 10.17 -17.38
C THR A 103 -2.00 8.99 -16.92
N ASP A 104 -1.95 8.70 -15.62
CA ASP A 104 -2.92 7.84 -14.93
C ASP A 104 -3.58 8.66 -13.82
N GLU A 105 -4.90 8.62 -13.77
CA GLU A 105 -5.66 9.27 -12.71
C GLU A 105 -6.81 8.41 -12.22
N LYS A 106 -7.18 8.60 -10.96
CA LYS A 106 -8.29 7.90 -10.31
C LYS A 106 -9.09 8.88 -9.48
N ILE A 107 -10.37 9.02 -9.80
CA ILE A 107 -11.33 9.75 -8.99
C ILE A 107 -12.06 8.75 -8.11
N PHE A 108 -12.17 9.03 -6.81
CA PHE A 108 -12.77 8.12 -5.85
C PHE A 108 -13.39 8.86 -4.68
N ARG A 109 -14.43 8.25 -4.12
CA ARG A 109 -15.15 8.76 -2.95
C ARG A 109 -14.67 8.03 -1.70
N VAL A 110 -14.37 8.78 -0.63
CA VAL A 110 -14.01 8.26 0.69
C VAL A 110 -15.10 8.64 1.68
N PRO A 111 -15.97 7.71 2.07
CA PRO A 111 -16.94 7.95 3.15
C PRO A 111 -16.22 8.22 4.47
N HIS A 112 -16.72 9.17 5.26
CA HIS A 112 -16.20 9.48 6.59
C HIS A 112 -16.69 8.44 7.61
N THR A 113 -16.42 7.17 7.36
CA THR A 113 -16.84 6.06 8.20
C THR A 113 -15.73 5.04 8.37
N ILE A 114 -15.70 4.37 9.51
CA ILE A 114 -14.83 3.23 9.78
C ILE A 114 -15.66 1.98 10.04
N ARG A 115 -15.14 0.82 9.64
CA ARG A 115 -15.75 -0.47 9.93
C ARG A 115 -15.24 -0.99 11.29
N LEU A 116 -16.17 -1.24 12.21
CA LEU A 116 -15.86 -1.81 13.51
C LEU A 116 -15.63 -3.34 13.42
N LYS A 117 -15.05 -3.95 14.48
CA LYS A 117 -14.80 -5.41 14.56
C LYS A 117 -16.06 -6.25 14.28
N GLY A 118 -17.25 -5.81 14.73
CA GLY A 118 -18.53 -6.47 14.48
C GLY A 118 -19.17 -6.24 13.10
N GLY A 119 -18.44 -5.60 12.16
CA GLY A 119 -18.92 -5.36 10.80
C GLY A 119 -19.77 -4.11 10.62
N SER A 120 -20.25 -3.48 11.69
CA SER A 120 -21.03 -2.24 11.65
C SER A 120 -20.15 -1.05 11.22
N MET A 121 -20.78 -0.06 10.56
CA MET A 121 -20.11 1.18 10.15
C MET A 121 -20.32 2.26 11.20
N LYS A 122 -19.25 2.92 11.63
CA LYS A 122 -19.28 4.07 12.54
C LYS A 122 -18.91 5.34 11.80
N PRO A 123 -19.75 6.40 11.85
CA PRO A 123 -19.37 7.71 11.31
C PRO A 123 -18.18 8.30 12.06
N LEU A 124 -17.29 8.96 11.34
CA LEU A 124 -16.24 9.81 11.90
C LEU A 124 -16.77 11.24 11.97
N THR A 125 -16.63 11.85 13.15
CA THR A 125 -17.05 13.23 13.41
C THR A 125 -15.85 14.15 13.71
N ASP A 126 -14.74 13.58 14.16
CA ASP A 126 -13.50 14.33 14.43
C ASP A 126 -12.81 14.68 13.11
N PRO A 127 -12.54 15.98 12.85
CA PRO A 127 -11.88 16.42 11.62
C PRO A 127 -10.50 15.80 11.41
N ARG A 128 -9.75 15.51 12.48
CA ARG A 128 -8.45 14.87 12.41
C ARG A 128 -8.55 13.42 11.93
N ASP A 129 -9.51 12.66 12.48
CA ASP A 129 -9.75 11.28 12.07
C ASP A 129 -10.18 11.20 10.61
N ILE A 130 -11.02 12.13 10.16
CA ILE A 130 -11.44 12.26 8.76
C ILE A 130 -10.22 12.55 7.90
N TYR A 131 -9.40 13.54 8.27
CA TYR A 131 -8.18 13.90 7.54
C TYR A 131 -7.23 12.71 7.41
N GLU A 132 -6.95 11.99 8.50
CA GLU A 132 -6.07 10.82 8.50
C GLU A 132 -6.59 9.70 7.57
N LEU A 133 -7.90 9.38 7.65
CA LEU A 133 -8.52 8.40 6.77
C LEU A 133 -8.35 8.78 5.30
N VAL A 134 -8.67 10.01 4.99
CA VAL A 134 -8.66 10.58 3.65
C VAL A 134 -7.23 10.63 3.09
N ALA A 135 -6.26 11.11 3.88
CA ALA A 135 -4.84 11.19 3.49
C ALA A 135 -4.27 9.80 3.18
N ASN A 136 -4.58 8.80 4.02
CA ASN A 136 -4.16 7.42 3.81
C ASN A 136 -4.74 6.81 2.52
N MET A 137 -6.04 7.04 2.27
CA MET A 137 -6.69 6.56 1.05
C MET A 137 -6.12 7.25 -0.21
N GLY A 138 -5.87 8.55 -0.13
CA GLY A 138 -5.23 9.32 -1.20
C GLY A 138 -3.82 8.82 -1.51
N ALA A 139 -3.00 8.57 -0.49
CA ALA A 139 -1.64 8.05 -0.65
C ALA A 139 -1.61 6.69 -1.37
N ARG A 140 -2.53 5.79 -1.03
CA ARG A 140 -2.65 4.47 -1.71
C ARG A 140 -3.00 4.62 -3.19
N ARG A 141 -3.90 5.53 -3.55
CA ARG A 141 -4.29 5.77 -4.95
C ARG A 141 -3.18 6.47 -5.73
N LYS A 142 -2.53 7.48 -5.12
CA LYS A 142 -1.35 8.16 -5.68
C LYS A 142 -0.24 7.14 -5.99
N ARG A 143 0.06 6.22 -5.06
CA ARG A 143 1.01 5.12 -5.31
C ARG A 143 0.64 4.33 -6.56
N GLY A 144 -0.65 3.94 -6.69
CA GLY A 144 -1.13 3.21 -7.86
C GLY A 144 -0.95 3.98 -9.16
N CYS A 145 -1.24 5.29 -9.16
CA CYS A 145 -1.02 6.14 -10.33
C CYS A 145 0.47 6.25 -10.71
N ILE A 146 1.35 6.43 -9.73
CA ILE A 146 2.80 6.49 -9.98
C ILE A 146 3.30 5.19 -10.62
N LEU A 147 2.90 4.04 -10.06
CA LEU A 147 3.33 2.73 -10.56
C LEU A 147 2.71 2.35 -11.92
N ALA A 148 1.63 3.01 -12.32
CA ALA A 148 1.07 2.86 -13.66
C ALA A 148 1.83 3.67 -14.72
N VAL A 149 2.49 4.77 -14.31
CA VAL A 149 3.21 5.67 -15.21
C VAL A 149 4.71 5.33 -15.28
N VAL A 150 5.35 4.99 -14.15
CA VAL A 150 6.75 4.56 -14.13
C VAL A 150 6.86 3.17 -14.73
N PRO A 151 7.83 2.90 -15.64
CA PRO A 151 8.04 1.58 -16.20
C PRO A 151 8.19 0.50 -15.12
N LYS A 152 7.53 -0.63 -15.34
CA LYS A 152 7.45 -1.70 -14.33
C LYS A 152 8.82 -2.29 -14.00
N ASP A 153 9.67 -2.47 -14.99
CA ASP A 153 11.06 -2.96 -14.83
C ASP A 153 11.89 -2.05 -13.90
N VAL A 154 11.70 -0.72 -14.00
CA VAL A 154 12.36 0.26 -13.12
C VAL A 154 11.88 0.10 -11.68
N SER A 155 10.57 -0.04 -11.48
CA SER A 155 10.00 -0.23 -10.14
C SER A 155 10.39 -1.57 -9.53
N ASP A 156 10.41 -2.65 -10.32
CA ASP A 156 10.82 -3.99 -9.88
C ASP A 156 12.31 -4.01 -9.50
N ALA A 157 13.18 -3.38 -10.31
CA ALA A 157 14.60 -3.25 -10.01
C ALA A 157 14.84 -2.45 -8.71
N ALA A 158 14.06 -1.39 -8.46
CA ALA A 158 14.14 -0.61 -7.23
C ALA A 158 13.75 -1.44 -6.00
N VAL A 159 12.66 -2.24 -6.08
CA VAL A 159 12.27 -3.18 -5.01
C VAL A 159 13.37 -4.20 -4.76
N ALA A 160 13.90 -4.83 -5.80
CA ALA A 160 14.99 -5.79 -5.68
C ALA A 160 16.23 -5.19 -5.01
N LYS A 161 16.59 -3.95 -5.40
CA LYS A 161 17.75 -3.24 -4.81
C LYS A 161 17.53 -2.87 -3.34
N CYS A 162 16.33 -2.47 -2.95
CA CYS A 162 15.99 -2.24 -1.55
C CYS A 162 16.10 -3.54 -0.73
N ARG A 163 15.59 -4.67 -1.26
CA ARG A 163 15.70 -5.99 -0.59
C ARG A 163 17.17 -6.40 -0.43
N GLU A 164 18.00 -6.26 -1.47
CA GLU A 164 19.44 -6.51 -1.41
C GLU A 164 20.13 -5.66 -0.32
N THR A 165 19.79 -4.37 -0.25
CA THR A 165 20.33 -3.45 0.75
C THR A 165 19.97 -3.89 2.17
N LEU A 166 18.71 -4.29 2.39
CA LEU A 166 18.27 -4.81 3.69
C LEU A 166 18.94 -6.13 4.04
N LYS A 167 19.09 -7.07 3.10
CA LYS A 167 19.80 -8.34 3.33
C LYS A 167 21.23 -8.10 3.79
N ARG A 168 21.95 -7.23 3.09
CA ARG A 168 23.33 -6.89 3.40
C ARG A 168 23.47 -6.24 4.77
N GLY A 169 22.47 -5.44 5.20
CA GLY A 169 22.53 -4.66 6.43
C GLY A 169 23.59 -3.56 6.40
N THR A 170 23.84 -2.97 7.56
CA THR A 170 24.78 -1.85 7.78
C THR A 170 26.11 -2.28 8.39
N GLY A 171 26.38 -3.59 8.45
CA GLY A 171 27.54 -4.16 9.10
C GLY A 171 27.26 -4.65 10.53
N GLU A 172 26.05 -4.44 11.04
CA GLU A 172 25.60 -4.97 12.31
C GLU A 172 25.46 -6.51 12.26
N PRO A 173 25.82 -7.24 13.31
CA PRO A 173 25.56 -8.66 13.42
C PRO A 173 24.06 -8.96 13.22
N ILE A 174 23.76 -10.07 12.55
CA ILE A 174 22.36 -10.44 12.27
C ILE A 174 21.54 -10.58 13.55
N GLY A 175 22.13 -11.06 14.64
CA GLY A 175 21.48 -11.19 15.94
C GLY A 175 21.02 -9.84 16.52
N ASP A 176 21.78 -8.75 16.31
CA ASP A 176 21.37 -7.42 16.76
C ASP A 176 20.20 -6.89 15.91
N ARG A 177 20.24 -7.14 14.62
CA ARG A 177 19.15 -6.78 13.71
C ARG A 177 17.86 -7.53 14.04
N ILE A 178 17.96 -8.79 14.40
CA ILE A 178 16.82 -9.61 14.85
C ILE A 178 16.24 -9.02 16.15
N ARG A 179 17.08 -8.70 17.14
CA ARG A 179 16.62 -8.09 18.41
C ARG A 179 15.90 -6.76 18.17
N ASN A 180 16.46 -5.91 17.30
CA ASN A 180 15.84 -4.65 16.93
C ASN A 180 14.46 -4.88 16.27
N MET A 181 14.33 -5.88 15.40
CA MET A 181 13.05 -6.22 14.77
C MET A 181 12.02 -6.70 15.78
N VAL A 182 12.41 -7.56 16.74
CA VAL A 182 11.52 -8.01 17.83
C VAL A 182 11.06 -6.81 18.66
N THR A 183 11.94 -5.86 18.96
CA THR A 183 11.59 -4.63 19.67
C THR A 183 10.53 -3.81 18.92
N LEU A 184 10.69 -3.64 17.62
CA LEU A 184 9.72 -2.94 16.78
C LEU A 184 8.35 -3.65 16.76
N PHE A 185 8.33 -4.98 16.72
CA PHE A 185 7.07 -5.73 16.77
C PHE A 185 6.42 -5.65 18.16
N ASN A 186 7.20 -5.63 19.24
CA ASN A 186 6.68 -5.44 20.59
C ASN A 186 5.95 -4.09 20.74
N GLU A 187 6.42 -3.02 20.10
CA GLU A 187 5.72 -1.72 20.06
C GLU A 187 4.35 -1.82 19.40
N LEU A 188 4.16 -2.78 18.47
CA LEU A 188 2.87 -3.07 17.85
C LEU A 188 2.02 -4.08 18.65
N GLY A 189 2.50 -4.53 19.81
CA GLY A 189 1.86 -5.54 20.64
C GLY A 189 1.96 -6.96 20.06
N VAL A 190 3.02 -7.25 19.29
CA VAL A 190 3.36 -8.57 18.76
C VAL A 190 4.61 -9.04 19.49
N ASN A 191 4.51 -10.09 20.33
CA ASN A 191 5.61 -10.61 21.08
C ASN A 191 6.49 -11.58 20.26
N GLN A 192 7.64 -11.96 20.81
CA GLN A 192 8.59 -12.85 20.14
C GLN A 192 7.97 -14.22 19.78
N GLU A 193 7.14 -14.81 20.66
CA GLU A 193 6.52 -16.11 20.43
C GLU A 193 5.59 -16.09 19.21
N MET A 194 4.85 -15.00 19.02
CA MET A 194 4.00 -14.81 17.83
C MET A 194 4.85 -14.74 16.55
N VAL A 195 6.03 -14.11 16.60
CA VAL A 195 6.95 -14.04 15.46
C VAL A 195 7.53 -15.44 15.20
N GLU A 196 7.97 -16.17 16.21
CA GLU A 196 8.48 -17.55 16.10
C GLU A 196 7.41 -18.49 15.53
N THR A 197 6.18 -18.40 16.02
CA THR A 197 5.04 -19.19 15.49
C THR A 197 4.82 -18.95 14.01
N ARG A 198 4.93 -17.70 13.57
CA ARG A 198 4.81 -17.35 12.16
C ARG A 198 5.97 -17.87 11.32
N LEU A 199 7.21 -17.78 11.83
CA LEU A 199 8.41 -18.24 11.12
C LEU A 199 8.50 -19.79 11.09
N GLY A 200 7.88 -20.46 12.05
CA GLY A 200 7.96 -21.92 12.23
C GLY A 200 9.26 -22.39 12.88
N HIS A 201 10.08 -21.47 13.40
CA HIS A 201 11.34 -21.76 14.08
C HIS A 201 11.68 -20.68 15.12
N LYS A 202 12.71 -20.96 15.94
CA LYS A 202 13.20 -20.02 16.95
C LYS A 202 13.80 -18.77 16.32
N ILE A 203 13.62 -17.63 16.99
CA ILE A 203 14.00 -16.30 16.48
C ILE A 203 15.49 -16.21 16.12
N ASP A 204 16.35 -16.90 16.86
CA ASP A 204 17.81 -16.91 16.63
C ASP A 204 18.22 -17.57 15.30
N LEU A 205 17.34 -18.35 14.68
CA LEU A 205 17.54 -19.00 13.39
C LEU A 205 17.06 -18.15 12.21
N THR A 206 16.57 -16.95 12.49
CA THR A 206 16.01 -16.04 11.45
C THR A 206 17.08 -15.67 10.42
N THR A 207 16.77 -15.92 9.18
CA THR A 207 17.62 -15.59 8.02
C THR A 207 17.52 -14.11 7.65
N ALA A 208 18.48 -13.64 6.85
CA ALA A 208 18.43 -12.26 6.32
C ALA A 208 17.22 -12.02 5.39
N ASP A 209 16.75 -13.05 4.69
CA ASP A 209 15.56 -12.99 3.84
C ASP A 209 14.27 -12.83 4.66
N GLU A 210 14.12 -13.66 5.69
CA GLU A 210 12.98 -13.59 6.61
C GLU A 210 12.95 -12.25 7.34
N LEU A 211 14.12 -11.70 7.70
CA LEU A 211 14.20 -10.38 8.31
C LEU A 211 13.70 -9.27 7.35
N VAL A 212 14.00 -9.38 6.06
CA VAL A 212 13.46 -8.47 5.04
C VAL A 212 11.94 -8.60 4.92
N ASP A 213 11.41 -9.83 4.96
CA ASP A 213 9.97 -10.06 4.89
C ASP A 213 9.25 -9.55 6.15
N LEU A 214 9.86 -9.73 7.34
CA LEU A 214 9.37 -9.14 8.59
C LEU A 214 9.33 -7.60 8.52
N HIS A 215 10.32 -6.94 7.91
CA HIS A 215 10.27 -5.50 7.65
C HIS A 215 9.07 -5.10 6.79
N GLY A 216 8.76 -5.88 5.75
CA GLY A 216 7.59 -5.65 4.91
C GLY A 216 6.27 -5.74 5.69
N ILE A 217 6.16 -6.72 6.58
CA ILE A 217 4.99 -6.92 7.47
C ILE A 217 4.87 -5.74 8.46
N TYR A 218 5.96 -5.39 9.12
CA TYR A 218 5.98 -4.26 10.05
C TYR A 218 5.50 -2.97 9.38
N ASN A 219 5.99 -2.68 8.17
CA ASN A 219 5.59 -1.51 7.39
C ASN A 219 4.11 -1.53 7.03
N ALA A 220 3.55 -2.68 6.63
CA ALA A 220 2.14 -2.82 6.29
C ALA A 220 1.23 -2.53 7.50
N ILE A 221 1.58 -3.05 8.69
CA ILE A 221 0.83 -2.81 9.92
C ILE A 221 0.93 -1.33 10.33
N ARG A 222 2.15 -0.76 10.32
CA ARG A 222 2.39 0.64 10.67
C ARG A 222 1.67 1.61 9.73
N ALA A 223 1.63 1.31 8.44
CA ALA A 223 0.90 2.09 7.42
C ALA A 223 -0.62 1.86 7.46
N LYS A 224 -1.13 1.04 8.38
CA LYS A 224 -2.56 0.64 8.45
C LYS A 224 -3.06 0.03 7.13
N GLU A 225 -2.16 -0.57 6.35
CA GLU A 225 -2.51 -1.33 5.13
C GLU A 225 -3.02 -2.72 5.47
N ALA A 226 -2.57 -3.29 6.59
CA ALA A 226 -3.02 -4.55 7.15
C ALA A 226 -3.16 -4.45 8.68
N LYS A 227 -3.88 -5.38 9.28
CA LYS A 227 -4.00 -5.51 10.73
C LYS A 227 -2.97 -6.51 11.24
N ARG A 228 -2.53 -6.35 12.50
CA ARG A 228 -1.61 -7.32 13.12
C ARG A 228 -2.19 -8.74 13.17
N GLY A 229 -3.51 -8.89 13.38
CA GLY A 229 -4.20 -10.18 13.36
C GLY A 229 -4.22 -10.86 11.98
N ASP A 230 -3.92 -10.14 10.88
CA ASP A 230 -3.79 -10.75 9.55
C ASP A 230 -2.50 -11.57 9.41
N PHE A 231 -1.52 -11.34 10.32
CA PHE A 231 -0.21 -11.98 10.28
C PHE A 231 0.09 -12.88 11.47
N PHE A 232 -0.46 -12.53 12.64
CA PHE A 232 -0.14 -13.15 13.91
C PHE A 232 -1.42 -13.59 14.63
N ALA A 233 -1.40 -14.80 15.22
CA ALA A 233 -2.48 -15.28 16.06
C ALA A 233 -2.44 -14.54 17.41
N PHE A 234 -3.60 -14.05 17.85
CA PHE A 234 -3.79 -13.46 19.17
C PHE A 234 -4.66 -14.40 20.02
N PRO A 235 -4.39 -14.57 21.32
CA PRO A 235 -5.19 -15.43 22.18
C PRO A 235 -6.69 -15.09 22.22
N GLU A 236 -7.06 -13.86 21.88
CA GLU A 236 -8.45 -13.40 21.78
C GLU A 236 -9.12 -13.74 20.44
N ASP A 237 -8.34 -14.23 19.47
CA ASP A 237 -8.79 -14.58 18.11
C ASP A 237 -9.00 -16.10 17.95
N GLU A 238 -8.99 -16.90 19.04
CA GLU A 238 -9.51 -18.27 18.96
C GLU A 238 -10.98 -18.17 18.49
N PRO A 239 -11.35 -18.80 17.38
CA PRO A 239 -12.72 -18.78 16.94
C PRO A 239 -13.55 -19.47 18.03
N SER A 240 -14.32 -18.70 18.79
CA SER A 240 -15.51 -19.23 19.43
C SER A 240 -16.21 -20.03 18.34
N ALA A 241 -16.30 -21.33 18.53
CA ALA A 241 -16.87 -22.26 17.58
C ALA A 241 -18.19 -21.66 17.05
N ALA A 242 -18.11 -21.02 15.90
CA ALA A 242 -19.27 -20.53 15.20
C ALA A 242 -20.07 -21.77 14.80
N PRO A 243 -21.36 -21.86 15.11
CA PRO A 243 -22.17 -22.94 14.60
C PRO A 243 -22.02 -22.94 13.08
N GLU A 244 -21.69 -24.09 12.50
CA GLU A 244 -21.61 -24.31 11.07
C GLU A 244 -22.87 -23.72 10.43
N ALA A 245 -22.74 -22.56 9.81
CA ALA A 245 -23.77 -22.03 8.93
C ALA A 245 -23.82 -22.98 7.73
N GLN A 246 -24.76 -23.90 7.78
CA GLN A 246 -25.13 -24.71 6.62
C GLN A 246 -25.39 -23.75 5.47
N SER A 247 -24.48 -23.71 4.53
CA SER A 247 -24.68 -23.02 3.27
C SER A 247 -26.01 -23.50 2.67
N PRO A 248 -26.93 -22.63 2.28
CA PRO A 248 -28.15 -23.08 1.63
C PRO A 248 -27.75 -23.81 0.35
N LYS A 249 -28.07 -25.11 0.30
CA LYS A 249 -27.88 -25.94 -0.90
C LYS A 249 -28.48 -25.18 -2.08
N ALA A 250 -27.64 -24.85 -3.05
CA ALA A 250 -28.07 -24.25 -4.30
C ALA A 250 -29.15 -25.17 -4.89
N LYS A 251 -30.40 -24.72 -4.95
CA LYS A 251 -31.47 -25.43 -5.63
C LYS A 251 -31.09 -25.48 -7.08
N ASN A 252 -30.90 -26.70 -7.58
CA ASN A 252 -30.59 -26.95 -8.98
C ASN A 252 -31.64 -26.31 -9.87
N LEU A 253 -31.18 -25.67 -10.96
CA LEU A 253 -32.03 -25.00 -11.95
C LEU A 253 -33.16 -25.91 -12.48
N THR A 254 -32.93 -27.21 -12.43
CA THR A 254 -33.88 -28.28 -12.81
C THR A 254 -35.11 -28.33 -11.90
N ASP A 255 -34.99 -28.01 -10.61
CA ASP A 255 -36.11 -28.02 -9.67
C ASP A 255 -37.00 -26.78 -9.82
N LEU A 256 -36.41 -25.65 -10.20
CA LEU A 256 -37.15 -24.42 -10.50
C LEU A 256 -37.95 -24.52 -11.83
N LEU A 257 -37.49 -25.32 -12.79
CA LEU A 257 -38.18 -25.55 -14.06
C LEU A 257 -39.36 -26.50 -13.88
N LYS A 258 -39.27 -27.48 -12.97
CA LYS A 258 -40.38 -28.41 -12.68
C LYS A 258 -41.53 -27.73 -11.91
N GLN A 259 -41.25 -26.73 -11.09
CA GLN A 259 -42.30 -25.95 -10.38
C GLN A 259 -43.09 -25.02 -11.32
N LYS A 260 -42.48 -24.55 -12.42
CA LYS A 260 -43.19 -23.70 -13.40
C LYS A 260 -44.10 -24.49 -14.38
N SER A 261 -43.88 -25.76 -14.54
CA SER A 261 -44.74 -26.61 -15.37
C SER A 261 -45.99 -27.18 -14.65
N ALA A 262 -46.00 -27.16 -13.31
CA ALA A 262 -47.13 -27.66 -12.50
C ALA A 262 -48.20 -26.60 -12.19
N VAL A 263 -48.00 -25.34 -12.60
CA VAL A 263 -48.98 -24.22 -12.37
C VAL A 263 -49.76 -23.88 -13.66
N LYS A 264 -49.60 -24.69 -14.74
CA LYS A 264 -50.31 -24.50 -16.01
C LYS A 264 -51.01 -25.80 -16.48
N ALA A 265 -51.65 -26.48 -15.52
CA ALA A 265 -52.63 -27.57 -15.82
C ALA A 265 -53.85 -27.36 -15.00
#